data_f49c2761bce354d1568e37a57918a4dd
#
_entry.id   f49c2761bce354d1568e37a57918a4dd
#
_cell.length_a   1.000
_cell.length_b   1.000
_cell.length_c   1.000
_cell.angle_alpha   90.00
_cell.angle_beta   90.00
_cell.angle_gamma   90.00
#
_symmetry.space_group_name_H-M   'P 1'
#
loop_
_entity.id
_entity.type
_entity.pdbx_description
1 polymer ?
#
loop_
_entity_poly.entity_id
_entity_poly.type
_entity_poly.pdbx_seq_one_letter_code
_entity_poly.pdbx_strand_id
1 'polypeptide(L)'
;MLRQHGGISGYPSRAESDLDVLENSHASVSLAWAHGIARANRLAKRDGWVVAVIGDGAMTGGLAWEALNNIAEENNGRLLIVLNDNGRSYARPSAV
;
A
#
# COMPACT_ATOMS: atom_id res chain seq x y z
N MET A 1 5.25 -23.33 2.18
CA MET A 1 4.03 -23.66 1.49
C MET A 1 2.93 -22.70 1.88
N LEU A 2 2.48 -21.98 0.91
CA LEU A 2 1.48 -20.93 1.09
C LEU A 2 0.16 -21.51 1.61
N ARG A 3 -0.40 -20.90 2.65
CA ARG A 3 -1.70 -21.25 3.25
C ARG A 3 -1.86 -22.70 3.73
N GLN A 4 -0.77 -23.39 3.97
CA GLN A 4 -0.79 -24.76 4.52
C GLN A 4 -0.47 -24.73 6.01
N HIS A 5 -0.89 -25.74 6.74
CA HIS A 5 -0.53 -25.90 8.15
C HIS A 5 0.99 -25.95 8.32
N GLY A 6 1.52 -25.09 9.18
CA GLY A 6 2.97 -24.93 9.36
C GLY A 6 3.69 -24.19 8.24
N GLY A 7 2.98 -23.71 7.23
CA GLY A 7 3.51 -22.89 6.15
C GLY A 7 3.30 -21.39 6.38
N ILE A 8 3.56 -20.61 5.33
CA ILE A 8 3.38 -19.15 5.37
C ILE A 8 1.93 -18.74 5.14
N SER A 9 1.55 -17.62 5.73
CA SER A 9 0.25 -16.99 5.56
C SER A 9 0.00 -16.55 4.11
N GLY A 10 -1.26 -16.37 3.75
CA GLY A 10 -1.64 -15.74 2.48
C GLY A 10 -1.54 -14.22 2.50
N TYR A 11 -1.22 -13.62 3.65
CA TYR A 11 -1.15 -12.18 3.88
C TYR A 11 0.15 -11.81 4.59
N PRO A 12 0.60 -10.53 4.48
CA PRO A 12 1.77 -10.06 5.20
C PRO A 12 1.64 -10.30 6.71
N SER A 13 2.71 -10.77 7.32
CA SER A 13 2.76 -11.05 8.76
C SER A 13 4.14 -10.74 9.34
N ARG A 14 4.18 -9.85 10.30
CA ARG A 14 5.43 -9.46 10.99
C ARG A 14 6.05 -10.61 11.77
N ALA A 15 5.25 -11.61 12.12
CA ALA A 15 5.74 -12.83 12.75
C ALA A 15 6.55 -13.71 11.78
N GLU A 16 6.34 -13.58 10.48
CA GLU A 16 7.01 -14.36 9.45
C GLU A 16 8.27 -13.66 8.90
N SER A 17 8.28 -12.32 8.87
CA SER A 17 9.40 -11.56 8.32
C SER A 17 9.47 -10.15 8.88
N ASP A 18 10.68 -9.71 9.23
CA ASP A 18 10.95 -8.32 9.60
C ASP A 18 10.78 -7.34 8.42
N LEU A 19 10.68 -7.86 7.20
CA LEU A 19 10.41 -7.07 6.00
C LEU A 19 8.92 -6.76 5.84
N ASP A 20 8.05 -7.47 6.54
CA ASP A 20 6.62 -7.21 6.56
C ASP A 20 6.30 -6.09 7.55
N VAL A 21 6.25 -4.86 7.06
CA VAL A 21 5.96 -3.68 7.89
C VAL A 21 4.49 -3.54 8.25
N LEU A 22 3.63 -4.30 7.58
CA LEU A 22 2.18 -4.22 7.67
C LEU A 22 1.59 -5.61 7.87
N GLU A 23 0.65 -5.73 8.80
CA GLU A 23 -0.19 -6.92 8.96
C GLU A 23 -1.62 -6.57 8.54
N ASN A 24 -2.05 -7.03 7.39
CA ASN A 24 -3.35 -6.67 6.86
C ASN A 24 -3.79 -7.62 5.75
N SER A 25 -5.09 -7.92 5.72
CA SER A 25 -5.76 -8.66 4.65
C SER A 25 -6.69 -7.78 3.80
N HIS A 26 -6.72 -6.46 4.03
CA HIS A 26 -7.57 -5.53 3.30
C HIS A 26 -6.84 -4.92 2.12
N ALA A 27 -7.53 -4.82 1.00
CA ALA A 27 -7.02 -4.12 -0.18
C ALA A 27 -7.02 -2.59 0.01
N SER A 28 -6.32 -1.89 -0.86
CA SER A 28 -6.34 -0.42 -0.96
C SER A 28 -5.71 0.34 0.22
N VAL A 29 -4.92 -0.32 1.07
CA VAL A 29 -4.34 0.28 2.27
C VAL A 29 -2.90 0.78 2.08
N SER A 30 -2.22 0.38 1.02
CA SER A 30 -0.78 0.66 0.84
C SER A 30 -0.46 2.15 0.81
N LEU A 31 -1.29 2.97 0.19
CA LEU A 31 -1.08 4.42 0.10
C LEU A 31 -1.23 5.11 1.45
N ALA A 32 -2.21 4.72 2.26
CA ALA A 32 -2.40 5.28 3.59
C ALA A 32 -1.23 4.94 4.52
N TRP A 33 -0.76 3.70 4.47
CA TRP A 33 0.43 3.28 5.23
C TRP A 33 1.69 3.97 4.75
N ALA A 34 1.91 4.03 3.44
CA ALA A 34 3.07 4.70 2.87
C ALA A 34 3.10 6.20 3.22
N HIS A 35 1.96 6.86 3.19
CA HIS A 35 1.81 8.24 3.61
C HIS A 35 2.20 8.43 5.09
N GLY A 36 1.69 7.58 5.98
CA GLY A 36 2.04 7.61 7.39
C GLY A 36 3.53 7.41 7.65
N ILE A 37 4.15 6.43 6.98
CA ILE A 37 5.59 6.16 7.09
C ILE A 37 6.42 7.34 6.55
N ALA A 38 6.06 7.90 5.40
CA ALA A 38 6.75 9.05 4.82
C ALA A 38 6.66 10.28 5.74
N ARG A 39 5.50 10.49 6.33
CA ARG A 39 5.29 11.57 7.31
C ARG A 39 6.14 11.36 8.57
N ALA A 40 6.17 10.14 9.10
CA ALA A 40 7.01 9.79 10.24
C ALA A 40 8.50 9.98 9.94
N ASN A 41 8.96 9.56 8.76
CA ASN A 41 10.33 9.76 8.33
C ASN A 41 10.70 11.26 8.25
N ARG A 42 9.81 12.08 7.74
CA ARG A 42 10.00 13.53 7.70
C ARG A 42 10.13 14.13 9.09
N LEU A 43 9.23 13.78 10.00
CA LEU A 43 9.25 14.26 11.39
C LEU A 43 10.50 13.80 12.13
N ALA A 44 10.98 12.59 11.88
CA ALA A 44 12.19 12.04 12.45
C ALA A 44 13.47 12.48 11.70
N LYS A 45 13.36 13.29 10.67
CA LYS A 45 14.47 13.75 9.81
C LYS A 45 15.27 12.60 9.20
N ARG A 46 14.59 11.56 8.77
CA ARG A 46 15.16 10.43 8.04
C ARG A 46 15.15 10.69 6.55
N ASP A 47 16.19 10.26 5.84
CA ASP A 47 16.40 10.55 4.42
C ASP A 47 15.86 9.49 3.45
N GLY A 48 15.28 8.42 3.93
CA GLY A 48 14.79 7.33 3.09
C GLY A 48 13.57 7.70 2.23
N TRP A 49 13.49 7.10 1.06
CA TRP A 49 12.28 7.12 0.22
C TRP A 49 11.33 6.01 0.64
N VAL A 50 10.05 6.30 0.63
CA VAL A 50 8.98 5.31 0.73
C VAL A 50 8.42 5.05 -0.65
N VAL A 51 8.36 3.79 -1.05
CA VAL A 51 7.81 3.39 -2.35
C VAL A 51 6.56 2.57 -2.10
N ALA A 52 5.42 3.05 -2.58
CA ALA A 52 4.16 2.34 -2.54
C ALA A 52 3.85 1.77 -3.92
N VAL A 53 3.70 0.45 -4.02
CA VAL A 53 3.23 -0.21 -5.23
C VAL A 53 1.76 -0.56 -5.04
N ILE A 54 0.91 -0.09 -5.95
CA ILE A 54 -0.53 -0.33 -5.89
C ILE A 54 -1.04 -0.82 -7.25
N GLY A 55 -1.90 -1.86 -7.23
CA GLY A 55 -2.58 -2.32 -8.43
C GLY A 55 -3.76 -1.42 -8.81
N ASP A 56 -4.09 -1.41 -10.10
CA ASP A 56 -5.23 -0.66 -10.62
C ASP A 56 -6.56 -1.10 -9.96
N GLY A 57 -6.73 -2.40 -9.73
CA GLY A 57 -7.91 -2.92 -9.02
C GLY A 57 -8.04 -2.41 -7.58
N ALA A 58 -6.94 -2.18 -6.91
CA ALA A 58 -6.93 -1.62 -5.56
C ALA A 58 -7.30 -0.13 -5.52
N MET A 59 -7.23 0.57 -6.64
CA MET A 59 -7.68 1.96 -6.76
C MET A 59 -9.20 2.13 -6.71
N THR A 60 -9.95 1.04 -6.74
CA THR A 60 -11.41 1.08 -6.58
C THR A 60 -11.84 1.31 -5.13
N GLY A 61 -10.96 1.12 -4.17
CA GLY A 61 -11.24 1.35 -2.75
C GLY A 61 -11.18 2.82 -2.37
N GLY A 62 -12.16 3.30 -1.59
CA GLY A 62 -12.22 4.69 -1.15
C GLY A 62 -11.01 5.13 -0.32
N LEU A 63 -10.41 4.22 0.44
CA LEU A 63 -9.22 4.51 1.24
C LEU A 63 -8.02 4.94 0.38
N ALA A 64 -7.85 4.35 -0.82
CA ALA A 64 -6.78 4.75 -1.73
C ALA A 64 -6.95 6.20 -2.20
N TRP A 65 -8.16 6.61 -2.53
CA TRP A 65 -8.47 7.98 -2.95
C TRP A 65 -8.32 8.98 -1.82
N GLU A 66 -8.76 8.62 -0.62
CA GLU A 66 -8.59 9.47 0.56
C GLU A 66 -7.09 9.66 0.88
N ALA A 67 -6.32 8.60 0.79
CA ALA A 67 -4.87 8.69 0.98
C ALA A 67 -4.21 9.58 -0.08
N LEU A 68 -4.61 9.48 -1.36
CA LEU A 68 -4.11 10.34 -2.42
C LEU A 68 -4.41 11.82 -2.17
N ASN A 69 -5.60 12.14 -1.70
CA ASN A 69 -5.95 13.51 -1.33
C ASN A 69 -5.03 14.05 -0.23
N ASN A 70 -4.81 13.28 0.81
CA ASN A 70 -3.93 13.68 1.91
C ASN A 70 -2.47 13.82 1.46
N ILE A 71 -1.98 12.93 0.60
CA ILE A 71 -0.65 13.00 0.03
C ILE A 71 -0.47 14.27 -0.82
N ALA A 72 -1.48 14.58 -1.64
CA ALA A 72 -1.45 15.76 -2.51
C ALA A 72 -1.41 17.08 -1.71
N GLU A 73 -2.11 17.14 -0.59
CA GLU A 73 -2.08 18.33 0.27
C GLU A 73 -0.73 18.55 0.94
N GLU A 74 -0.06 17.49 1.37
CA GLU A 74 1.21 17.62 2.09
C GLU A 74 2.40 17.95 1.20
N ASN A 75 2.45 17.46 0.00
CA ASN A 75 3.42 17.72 -1.09
C ASN A 75 4.91 17.90 -0.69
N ASN A 76 5.34 17.37 0.43
CA ASN A 76 6.68 17.58 1.00
C ASN A 76 7.41 16.28 1.39
N GLY A 77 6.86 15.12 1.04
CA GLY A 77 7.40 13.83 1.46
C GLY A 77 8.23 13.14 0.36
N ARG A 78 9.14 12.28 0.78
CA ARG A 78 9.84 11.37 -0.11
C ARG A 78 9.02 10.10 -0.30
N LEU A 79 7.94 10.22 -1.04
CA LEU A 79 7.01 9.15 -1.36
C LEU A 79 6.88 8.99 -2.87
N LEU A 80 7.15 7.80 -3.35
CA LEU A 80 6.95 7.41 -4.74
C LEU A 80 5.81 6.41 -4.82
N ILE A 81 4.85 6.67 -5.69
CA ILE A 81 3.73 5.77 -5.95
C ILE A 81 3.93 5.11 -7.31
N VAL A 82 3.94 3.80 -7.33
CA VAL A 82 4.04 2.98 -8.54
C VAL A 82 2.69 2.33 -8.79
N LEU A 83 2.02 2.72 -9.86
CA LEU A 83 0.78 2.08 -10.29
C LEU A 83 1.10 0.89 -11.19
N ASN A 84 0.71 -0.29 -10.75
CA ASN A 84 0.78 -1.51 -11.55
C ASN A 84 -0.56 -1.75 -12.24
N ASP A 85 -0.67 -1.27 -13.46
CA ASP A 85 -1.88 -1.41 -14.27
C ASP A 85 -1.75 -2.62 -15.19
N ASN A 86 -2.47 -3.69 -14.87
CA ASN A 86 -2.58 -4.89 -15.70
C ASN A 86 -3.95 -5.00 -16.40
N GLY A 87 -4.81 -4.00 -16.23
CA GLY A 87 -6.17 -3.97 -16.80
C GLY A 87 -7.09 -5.02 -16.21
N ARG A 88 -6.78 -5.58 -15.03
CA ARG A 88 -7.56 -6.63 -14.39
C ARG A 88 -7.91 -6.27 -12.95
N SER A 89 -9.15 -6.56 -12.61
CA SER A 89 -9.70 -6.49 -11.27
C SER A 89 -10.55 -7.75 -11.03
N TYR A 90 -11.27 -7.81 -9.91
CA TYR A 90 -12.19 -8.91 -9.62
C TYR A 90 -13.31 -9.04 -10.64
N ALA A 91 -13.68 -7.96 -11.29
CA ALA A 91 -14.60 -7.92 -12.41
C ALA A 91 -14.08 -6.93 -13.47
N ARG A 92 -14.53 -7.06 -14.71
CA ARG A 92 -14.30 -6.01 -15.70
C ARG A 92 -14.86 -4.71 -15.15
N PRO A 93 -14.11 -3.59 -15.21
CA PRO A 93 -14.69 -2.29 -14.94
C PRO A 93 -15.89 -2.14 -15.88
N SER A 94 -17.09 -2.07 -15.32
CA SER A 94 -18.25 -1.73 -16.13
C SER A 94 -18.01 -0.32 -16.63
N ALA A 95 -17.95 -0.15 -17.95
CA ALA A 95 -18.01 1.16 -18.53
C ALA A 95 -19.33 1.80 -18.10
N VAL A 96 -19.23 2.86 -17.32
CA VAL A 96 -20.39 3.69 -17.00
C VAL A 96 -20.58 4.65 -18.15
#